data_00308d56208556e024027995c56d16b4
#
_entry.id   00308d56208556e024027995c56d16b4
#
_cell.length_a   1.000
_cell.length_b   1.000
_cell.length_c   1.000
_cell.angle_alpha   90.00
_cell.angle_beta   90.00
_cell.angle_gamma   90.00
#
_symmetry.space_group_name_H-M   'P 1'
#
loop_
_entity.id
_entity.type
_entity.pdbx_description
1 polymer ?
#
loop_
_entity_poly.entity_id
_entity_poly.type
_entity_poly.pdbx_seq_one_letter_code
_entity_poly.pdbx_strand_id
1 'polypeptide(L)'
;MAEVVVAIRWRDIDNYGHVNNAVYLNYLEECRDRLVEELFGVGEAWDFVLARVAIDFRAELTQADGEVLVRCEVAGFGRSSVRTRERIEKRDGTVSAEAESVIVPRVDDASRPLTDREREVLRQAIVAPTA
;
A
#
# COMPACT_ATOMS: atom_id res chain seq x y z
N MET A 1 1.54 -4.05 10.45
CA MET A 1 2.30 -3.71 9.24
C MET A 1 2.33 -4.89 8.30
N ALA A 2 2.09 -4.67 7.02
CA ALA A 2 2.17 -5.71 6.00
C ALA A 2 3.45 -5.54 5.19
N GLU A 3 3.99 -6.65 4.71
CA GLU A 3 5.15 -6.69 3.83
C GLU A 3 4.90 -7.69 2.71
N VAL A 4 5.22 -7.32 1.50
CA VAL A 4 5.15 -8.23 0.35
C VAL A 4 6.40 -8.06 -0.51
N VAL A 5 6.82 -9.15 -1.13
CA VAL A 5 7.90 -9.12 -2.13
C VAL A 5 7.22 -9.17 -3.49
N VAL A 6 7.56 -8.20 -4.35
CA VAL A 6 6.97 -8.09 -5.68
C VAL A 6 8.07 -8.20 -6.72
N ALA A 7 7.93 -9.12 -7.67
CA ALA A 7 8.87 -9.28 -8.77
C ALA A 7 8.69 -8.16 -9.79
N ILE A 8 9.81 -7.60 -10.25
CA ILE A 8 9.80 -6.64 -11.35
C ILE A 8 9.71 -7.43 -12.65
N ARG A 9 8.65 -7.18 -13.43
CA ARG A 9 8.43 -7.89 -14.68
C ARG A 9 9.00 -7.09 -15.84
N TRP A 10 9.36 -7.79 -16.92
CA TRP A 10 9.82 -7.12 -18.11
C TRP A 10 8.84 -6.08 -18.62
N ARG A 11 7.53 -6.38 -18.58
CA ARG A 11 6.47 -5.46 -19.02
C ARG A 11 6.34 -4.22 -18.14
N ASP A 12 6.93 -4.22 -16.96
CA ASP A 12 6.89 -3.07 -16.05
C ASP A 12 7.85 -1.97 -16.49
N ILE A 13 8.78 -2.28 -17.38
CA ILE A 13 9.85 -1.40 -17.84
C ILE A 13 9.37 -0.56 -19.01
N ASP A 14 9.60 0.76 -18.94
CA ASP A 14 9.27 1.68 -20.02
C ASP A 14 10.44 1.83 -21.03
N ASN A 15 10.25 2.72 -22.00
CA ASN A 15 11.24 2.96 -23.05
C ASN A 15 12.57 3.51 -22.54
N TYR A 16 12.61 4.01 -21.29
CA TYR A 16 13.82 4.58 -20.70
C TYR A 16 14.62 3.55 -19.91
N GLY A 17 14.13 2.33 -19.82
CA GLY A 17 14.81 1.27 -19.08
C GLY A 17 14.50 1.23 -17.58
N HIS A 18 13.52 1.97 -17.12
CA HIS A 18 13.11 2.04 -15.73
C HIS A 18 11.69 1.51 -15.56
N VAL A 19 11.36 1.07 -14.36
CA VAL A 19 9.97 0.74 -14.04
C VAL A 19 9.12 2.00 -14.25
N ASN A 20 8.06 1.86 -15.05
CA ASN A 20 7.15 2.94 -15.34
C ASN A 20 6.54 3.48 -14.03
N ASN A 21 6.47 4.80 -13.91
CA ASN A 21 5.94 5.45 -12.71
C ASN A 21 4.56 4.94 -12.33
N ALA A 22 3.70 4.65 -13.30
CA ALA A 22 2.36 4.14 -13.05
C ALA A 22 2.35 2.73 -12.45
N VAL A 23 3.37 1.94 -12.72
CA VAL A 23 3.49 0.56 -12.23
C VAL A 23 3.76 0.54 -10.72
N TYR A 24 4.38 1.57 -10.17
CA TYR A 24 4.57 1.69 -8.72
C TYR A 24 3.25 1.59 -7.96
N LEU A 25 2.17 2.10 -8.55
CA LEU A 25 0.83 2.00 -7.95
C LEU A 25 0.39 0.55 -7.81
N ASN A 26 0.74 -0.31 -8.77
CA ASN A 26 0.43 -1.73 -8.71
C ASN A 26 1.19 -2.41 -7.55
N TYR A 27 2.45 -2.06 -7.36
CA TYR A 27 3.25 -2.61 -6.27
C TYR A 27 2.67 -2.20 -4.91
N LEU A 28 2.29 -0.94 -4.78
CA LEU A 28 1.68 -0.45 -3.54
C LEU A 28 0.35 -1.12 -3.26
N GLU A 29 -0.47 -1.33 -4.28
CA GLU A 29 -1.77 -1.98 -4.15
C GLU A 29 -1.64 -3.39 -3.59
N GLU A 30 -0.69 -4.17 -4.05
CA GLU A 30 -0.48 -5.53 -3.55
C GLU A 30 -0.23 -5.53 -2.04
N CYS A 31 0.50 -4.57 -1.54
CA CYS A 31 0.79 -4.47 -0.11
C CYS A 31 -0.42 -3.95 0.67
N ARG A 32 -1.14 -2.95 0.14
CA ARG A 32 -2.35 -2.45 0.79
C ARG A 32 -3.42 -3.54 0.91
N ASP A 33 -3.60 -4.33 -0.14
CA ASP A 33 -4.56 -5.43 -0.11
C ASP A 33 -4.18 -6.44 0.97
N ARG A 34 -2.90 -6.75 1.10
CA ARG A 34 -2.41 -7.63 2.16
C ARG A 34 -2.68 -7.03 3.55
N LEU A 35 -2.46 -5.74 3.70
CA LEU A 35 -2.71 -5.05 4.97
C LEU A 35 -4.18 -5.13 5.36
N VAL A 36 -5.09 -4.84 4.43
CA VAL A 36 -6.53 -4.91 4.68
C VAL A 36 -6.95 -6.33 5.06
N GLU A 37 -6.43 -7.34 4.36
CA GLU A 37 -6.71 -8.73 4.68
C GLU A 37 -6.20 -9.12 6.08
N GLU A 38 -5.02 -8.67 6.46
CA GLU A 38 -4.47 -8.93 7.79
C GLU A 38 -5.27 -8.25 8.90
N LEU A 39 -5.78 -7.05 8.63
CA LEU A 39 -6.55 -6.29 9.62
C LEU A 39 -7.98 -6.79 9.77
N PHE A 40 -8.65 -7.08 8.66
CA PHE A 40 -10.10 -7.30 8.63
C PHE A 40 -10.55 -8.67 8.14
N GLY A 41 -9.66 -9.41 7.48
CA GLY A 41 -9.96 -10.75 6.97
C GLY A 41 -9.87 -10.83 5.45
N VAL A 42 -9.69 -12.05 4.96
CA VAL A 42 -9.58 -12.33 3.52
C VAL A 42 -10.87 -11.93 2.80
N GLY A 43 -10.71 -11.22 1.69
CA GLY A 43 -11.84 -10.75 0.89
C GLY A 43 -12.30 -9.34 1.22
N GLU A 44 -11.98 -8.81 2.38
CA GLU A 44 -12.39 -7.47 2.79
C GLU A 44 -11.73 -6.37 1.96
N ALA A 45 -10.60 -6.65 1.31
CA ALA A 45 -9.92 -5.67 0.45
C ALA A 45 -10.83 -5.16 -0.68
N TRP A 46 -11.78 -5.97 -1.12
CA TRP A 46 -12.71 -5.60 -2.19
C TRP A 46 -13.69 -4.51 -1.77
N ASP A 47 -13.89 -4.32 -0.47
CA ASP A 47 -14.81 -3.33 0.06
C ASP A 47 -14.15 -1.95 0.24
N PHE A 48 -12.84 -1.86 0.00
CA PHE A 48 -12.09 -0.62 0.11
C PHE A 48 -11.60 -0.17 -1.26
N VAL A 49 -11.67 1.14 -1.50
CA VAL A 49 -11.17 1.73 -2.76
C VAL A 49 -10.15 2.80 -2.44
N LEU A 50 -9.20 2.98 -3.34
CA LEU A 50 -8.19 4.02 -3.23
C LEU A 50 -8.84 5.36 -3.58
N ALA A 51 -8.78 6.31 -2.65
CA ALA A 51 -9.32 7.65 -2.84
C ALA A 51 -8.22 8.67 -3.15
N ARG A 52 -7.02 8.45 -2.64
CA ARG A 52 -5.90 9.37 -2.83
C ARG A 52 -4.59 8.63 -2.66
N VAL A 53 -3.60 9.00 -3.44
CA VAL A 53 -2.23 8.53 -3.25
C VAL A 53 -1.28 9.67 -3.59
N ALA A 54 -0.24 9.81 -2.77
CA ALA A 54 0.86 10.73 -3.02
C ALA A 54 2.15 9.93 -2.93
N ILE A 55 2.96 9.98 -3.98
CA ILE A 55 4.20 9.21 -4.09
C ILE A 55 5.37 10.17 -4.29
N ASP A 56 6.43 9.94 -3.54
CA ASP A 56 7.74 10.55 -3.77
C ASP A 56 8.67 9.47 -4.31
N PHE A 57 9.19 9.68 -5.50
CA PHE A 57 10.15 8.78 -6.15
C PHE A 57 11.56 9.17 -5.72
N ARG A 58 12.29 8.22 -5.13
CA ARG A 58 13.62 8.48 -4.56
C ARG A 58 14.75 7.87 -5.38
N ALA A 59 14.56 6.66 -5.89
CA ALA A 59 15.57 5.94 -6.66
C ALA A 59 14.88 5.10 -7.72
N GLU A 60 15.43 5.11 -8.92
CA GLU A 60 14.87 4.37 -10.05
C GLU A 60 14.94 2.87 -9.82
N LEU A 61 13.94 2.16 -10.35
CA LEU A 61 13.94 0.71 -10.41
C LEU A 61 14.19 0.26 -11.84
N THR A 62 15.02 -0.75 -12.00
CA THR A 62 15.32 -1.35 -13.30
C THR A 62 15.04 -2.84 -13.26
N GLN A 63 15.06 -3.50 -14.43
CA GLN A 63 14.90 -4.94 -14.51
C GLN A 63 15.96 -5.67 -13.66
N ALA A 64 17.16 -5.11 -13.60
CA ALA A 64 18.28 -5.71 -12.85
C ALA A 64 18.02 -5.76 -11.34
N ASP A 65 17.16 -4.91 -10.81
CA ASP A 65 16.80 -4.95 -9.38
C ASP A 65 16.03 -6.23 -9.03
N GLY A 66 15.35 -6.82 -10.00
CA GLY A 66 14.71 -8.13 -9.88
C GLY A 66 13.43 -8.14 -9.09
N GLU A 67 13.46 -7.68 -7.86
CA GLU A 67 12.30 -7.63 -6.99
C GLU A 67 12.42 -6.50 -5.97
N VAL A 68 11.31 -6.13 -5.39
CA VAL A 68 11.25 -5.10 -4.35
C VAL A 68 10.50 -5.62 -3.14
N LEU A 69 10.83 -5.06 -1.98
CA LEU A 69 10.07 -5.25 -0.76
C LEU A 69 9.15 -4.04 -0.60
N VAL A 70 7.86 -4.28 -0.48
CA VAL A 70 6.87 -3.22 -0.23
C VAL A 70 6.36 -3.37 1.20
N ARG A 71 6.37 -2.27 1.93
CA ARG A 71 5.87 -2.21 3.30
C ARG A 71 4.70 -1.25 3.36
N CYS A 72 3.69 -1.61 4.17
CA CYS A 72 2.50 -0.80 4.35
C CYS A 72 2.03 -0.85 5.80
N GLU A 73 1.73 0.32 6.36
CA GLU A 73 1.22 0.42 7.73
C GLU A 73 0.08 1.43 7.80
N VAL A 74 -0.75 1.30 8.83
CA VAL A 74 -1.81 2.26 9.11
C VAL A 74 -1.20 3.51 9.73
N ALA A 75 -1.43 4.66 9.11
CA ALA A 75 -0.97 5.96 9.62
C ALA A 75 -2.04 6.65 10.46
N GLY A 76 -3.30 6.38 10.19
CA GLY A 76 -4.43 6.97 10.90
C GLY A 76 -5.75 6.63 10.22
N PHE A 77 -6.84 7.10 10.77
CA PHE A 77 -8.15 6.90 10.19
C PHE A 77 -9.11 8.01 10.59
N GLY A 78 -10.10 8.26 9.75
CA GLY A 78 -11.17 9.18 10.02
C GLY A 78 -12.50 8.44 10.16
N ARG A 79 -13.60 9.15 9.95
CA ARG A 79 -14.93 8.54 10.04
C ARG A 79 -15.14 7.48 8.95
N SER A 80 -14.71 7.78 7.72
CA SER A 80 -14.94 6.96 6.53
C SER A 80 -13.69 6.80 5.70
N SER A 81 -12.52 6.84 6.33
CA SER A 81 -11.25 6.76 5.62
C SER A 81 -10.17 6.11 6.47
N VAL A 82 -9.23 5.47 5.81
CA VAL A 82 -8.01 4.93 6.43
C VAL A 82 -6.83 5.50 5.67
N ARG A 83 -5.89 6.07 6.41
CA ARG A 83 -4.62 6.54 5.83
C ARG A 83 -3.56 5.50 6.05
N THR A 84 -2.80 5.22 5.01
CA THR A 84 -1.69 4.27 5.07
C THR A 84 -0.40 4.95 4.64
N ARG A 85 0.72 4.44 5.12
CA ARG A 85 2.05 4.79 4.65
C ARG A 85 2.69 3.57 4.04
N GLU A 86 3.32 3.76 2.89
CA GLU A 86 3.95 2.68 2.16
C GLU A 86 5.38 3.05 1.78
N ARG A 87 6.20 2.02 1.62
CA ARG A 87 7.58 2.16 1.19
C ARG A 87 7.94 1.04 0.24
N ILE A 88 8.61 1.39 -0.85
CA ILE A 88 9.17 0.41 -1.79
C ILE A 88 10.68 0.43 -1.63
N GLU A 89 11.26 -0.72 -1.32
CA GLU A 89 12.71 -0.86 -1.09
C GLU A 89 13.32 -1.86 -2.06
N LYS A 90 14.53 -1.55 -2.50
CA LYS A 90 15.37 -2.51 -3.24
C LYS A 90 15.90 -3.56 -2.28
N ARG A 91 16.46 -4.64 -2.82
CA ARG A 91 17.06 -5.73 -2.02
C ARG A 91 18.14 -5.25 -1.05
N ASP A 92 18.88 -4.21 -1.43
CA ASP A 92 19.95 -3.66 -0.59
C ASP A 92 19.45 -2.67 0.46
N GLY A 93 18.13 -2.48 0.56
CA GLY A 93 17.52 -1.55 1.50
C GLY A 93 17.36 -0.13 0.99
N THR A 94 17.83 0.17 -0.23
CA THR A 94 17.65 1.50 -0.82
C THR A 94 16.16 1.77 -0.99
N VAL A 95 15.70 2.90 -0.49
CA VAL A 95 14.30 3.32 -0.65
C VAL A 95 14.11 3.84 -2.07
N SER A 96 13.26 3.16 -2.83
CA SER A 96 12.92 3.55 -4.19
C SER A 96 11.78 4.57 -4.21
N ALA A 97 10.78 4.39 -3.35
CA ALA A 97 9.65 5.31 -3.26
C ALA A 97 9.03 5.26 -1.87
N GLU A 98 8.42 6.38 -1.50
CA GLU A 98 7.60 6.49 -0.29
C GLU A 98 6.26 7.06 -0.70
N ALA A 99 5.20 6.59 -0.05
CA ALA A 99 3.85 7.01 -0.40
C ALA A 99 2.96 7.14 0.83
N GLU A 100 1.94 7.97 0.68
CA GLU A 100 0.80 8.03 1.59
C GLU A 100 -0.44 7.81 0.76
N SER A 101 -1.34 7.00 1.27
CA SER A 101 -2.59 6.67 0.57
C SER A 101 -3.78 6.84 1.50
N VAL A 102 -4.93 7.10 0.89
CA VAL A 102 -6.21 7.12 1.60
C VAL A 102 -7.11 6.10 0.92
N ILE A 103 -7.59 5.13 1.68
CA ILE A 103 -8.59 4.18 1.21
C ILE A 103 -9.90 4.41 1.96
N VAL A 104 -10.99 4.11 1.28
CA VAL A 104 -12.34 4.41 1.74
C VAL A 104 -13.18 3.14 1.64
N PRO A 105 -13.83 2.71 2.75
CA PRO A 105 -14.74 1.58 2.68
C PRO A 105 -16.01 1.95 1.92
N ARG A 106 -16.54 1.01 1.18
CA ARG A 106 -17.71 1.23 0.34
C ARG A 106 -18.75 0.14 0.54
N VAL A 107 -19.99 0.52 0.28
CA VAL A 107 -21.11 -0.41 0.16
C VAL A 107 -22.06 0.19 -0.87
N ASP A 108 -22.56 -0.66 -1.79
CA ASP A 108 -23.50 -0.24 -2.84
C ASP A 108 -23.03 1.00 -3.61
N ASP A 109 -21.76 1.01 -4.02
CA ASP A 109 -21.11 2.08 -4.79
C ASP A 109 -21.04 3.43 -4.08
N ALA A 110 -21.20 3.45 -2.75
CA ALA A 110 -21.06 4.66 -1.96
C ALA A 110 -20.11 4.42 -0.79
N SER A 111 -19.43 5.48 -0.34
CA SER A 111 -18.63 5.39 0.86
C SER A 111 -19.53 5.14 2.07
N ARG A 112 -19.00 4.44 3.05
CA ARG A 112 -19.68 4.20 4.33
C ARG A 112 -18.76 4.55 5.48
N PRO A 113 -19.33 4.83 6.68
CA PRO A 113 -18.50 4.97 7.86
C PRO A 113 -17.79 3.65 8.20
N LEU A 114 -16.63 3.75 8.82
CA LEU A 114 -15.97 2.59 9.42
C LEU A 114 -16.88 2.05 10.54
N THR A 115 -16.92 0.72 10.67
CA THR A 115 -17.64 0.07 11.77
C THR A 115 -16.86 0.22 13.07
N ASP A 116 -17.52 0.00 14.21
CA ASP A 116 -16.85 0.03 15.51
C ASP A 116 -15.74 -1.02 15.60
N ARG A 117 -15.96 -2.19 15.03
CA ARG A 117 -14.96 -3.26 14.97
C ARG A 117 -13.74 -2.81 14.15
N GLU A 118 -13.98 -2.23 12.99
CA GLU A 118 -12.90 -1.72 12.14
C GLU A 118 -12.09 -0.64 12.86
N ARG A 119 -12.75 0.29 13.53
CA ARG A 119 -12.07 1.34 14.30
C ARG A 119 -11.19 0.76 15.39
N GLU A 120 -11.67 -0.25 16.11
CA GLU A 120 -10.90 -0.86 17.19
C GLU A 120 -9.67 -1.58 16.64
N VAL A 121 -9.81 -2.32 15.54
CA VAL A 121 -8.69 -2.98 14.87
C VAL A 121 -7.64 -1.94 14.43
N LEU A 122 -8.10 -0.83 13.85
CA LEU A 122 -7.22 0.23 13.40
C LEU A 122 -6.49 0.92 14.56
N ARG A 123 -7.17 1.18 15.67
CA ARG A 123 -6.54 1.76 16.85
C ARG A 123 -5.41 0.89 17.34
N GLN A 124 -5.62 -0.41 17.43
CA GLN A 124 -4.59 -1.35 17.86
C GLN A 124 -3.42 -1.41 16.88
N ALA A 125 -3.68 -1.31 15.60
CA ALA A 125 -2.62 -1.31 14.58
C ALA A 125 -1.72 -0.08 14.69
N ILE A 126 -2.29 1.09 14.99
CA ILE A 126 -1.52 2.33 15.14
C ILE A 126 -0.70 2.33 16.42
N VAL A 127 -1.25 1.79 17.51
CA VAL A 127 -0.59 1.74 18.82
C VAL A 127 0.50 0.68 18.88
N ALA A 128 0.45 -0.32 17.98
CA ALA A 128 1.47 -1.35 17.92
C ALA A 128 2.85 -0.72 17.72
N PRO A 129 3.85 -1.08 18.53
CA PRO A 129 5.17 -0.48 18.41
C PRO A 129 5.77 -0.81 17.04
N THR A 130 6.18 0.22 16.33
CA THR A 130 6.99 0.06 15.14
C THR A 130 8.42 -0.20 15.59
N ALA A 131 8.86 -1.41 15.38
CA ALA A 131 10.25 -1.75 15.68
C ALA A 131 11.18 -1.05 14.69
#